data_d76ef2be758dadb1c4570da3d36c8c74
#
_entry.id   d76ef2be758dadb1c4570da3d36c8c74
#
_cell.length_a   1.000
_cell.length_b   1.000
_cell.length_c   1.000
_cell.angle_alpha   90.00
_cell.angle_beta   90.00
_cell.angle_gamma   90.00
#
_symmetry.space_group_name_H-M   'P 1'
#
loop_
_entity.id
_entity.type
_entity.pdbx_description
1 polymer ?
#
loop_
_entity_poly.entity_id
_entity_poly.type
_entity_poly.pdbx_seq_one_letter_code
_entity_poly.pdbx_strand_id
1 'polypeptide(L)'
;MKQRFSTIGIPLIFVLGALLSGCYGFDPIKDKQNKLKEELNNGGNEASPTPPEGQSVFDVRFSFEKWSDTTPALPLGEGGFSSSFWASASNEGFKAMPNPTLPYPVTLADEGYQGRCVRMLTRPGIKVYGMGSYLVAASLFSGKVDVSKLISAPLEATYFGHRVRQRPIRLRGYYRYKAGSKYIDGSIGPDAVLEGKDQCTIAGVFYEVTEDTPYLNGKNLYAAPSIVSIAKVIADDTDGWQPFDLTFRSVGNKVVDLANKQYRLALVFSSSSRGDEYIGSVDSELLVDEITLTLTTLPE
;
A
#
# COMPACT_ATOMS: atom_id res chain seq x y z
N MET A 1 39.32 77.22 21.64
CA MET A 1 38.25 76.63 20.85
C MET A 1 38.24 75.12 21.14
N LYS A 2 37.37 74.64 22.03
CA LYS A 2 37.24 73.23 22.35
C LYS A 2 35.88 72.76 21.83
N GLN A 3 35.88 71.91 20.81
CA GLN A 3 34.69 71.26 20.36
C GLN A 3 34.46 69.97 21.18
N ARG A 4 33.26 69.86 21.79
CA ARG A 4 32.79 68.74 22.51
C ARG A 4 32.16 67.74 21.49
N PHE A 5 32.65 66.50 21.43
CA PHE A 5 31.98 65.42 20.76
C PHE A 5 30.94 64.80 21.69
N SER A 6 29.70 64.85 21.27
CA SER A 6 28.57 64.22 21.90
C SER A 6 28.56 62.76 21.51
N THR A 7 28.62 61.88 22.51
CA THR A 7 28.46 60.43 22.38
C THR A 7 26.98 60.10 22.28
N ILE A 8 26.54 59.70 21.07
CA ILE A 8 25.17 59.15 20.90
C ILE A 8 25.24 57.68 21.27
N GLY A 9 24.56 57.33 22.39
CA GLY A 9 24.35 55.99 22.83
C GLY A 9 23.35 55.28 21.91
N ILE A 10 23.78 54.18 21.31
CA ILE A 10 22.92 53.29 20.59
C ILE A 10 22.20 52.37 21.59
N PRO A 11 20.87 52.32 21.63
CA PRO A 11 20.19 51.38 22.47
C PRO A 11 20.34 49.97 21.91
N LEU A 12 20.86 49.08 22.74
CA LEU A 12 20.97 47.66 22.51
C LEU A 12 19.55 47.08 22.46
N ILE A 13 19.06 46.85 21.25
CA ILE A 13 17.81 46.14 21.04
C ILE A 13 18.08 44.67 21.34
N PHE A 14 17.65 44.18 22.48
CA PHE A 14 17.50 42.77 22.76
C PHE A 14 16.44 42.20 21.81
N VAL A 15 16.86 41.60 20.74
CA VAL A 15 16.01 40.72 19.96
C VAL A 15 15.82 39.45 20.77
N LEU A 16 14.69 39.37 21.45
CA LEU A 16 14.19 38.18 22.10
C LEU A 16 13.92 37.15 21.00
N GLY A 17 14.88 36.29 20.76
CA GLY A 17 14.72 35.14 19.89
C GLY A 17 13.62 34.24 20.46
N ALA A 18 12.41 34.39 19.96
CA ALA A 18 11.37 33.40 20.18
C ALA A 18 11.87 32.08 19.59
N LEU A 19 12.26 31.17 20.47
CA LEU A 19 12.39 29.77 20.17
C LEU A 19 11.01 29.30 19.70
N LEU A 20 10.81 29.33 18.39
CA LEU A 20 9.79 28.54 17.75
C LEU A 20 10.23 27.08 17.90
N SER A 21 9.95 26.50 19.08
CA SER A 21 9.77 25.07 19.20
C SER A 21 8.72 24.71 18.16
N GLY A 22 9.18 24.16 17.06
CA GLY A 22 8.30 23.62 16.04
C GLY A 22 7.37 22.65 16.75
N CYS A 23 6.12 23.05 16.91
CA CYS A 23 5.05 22.11 17.12
C CYS A 23 5.17 21.14 15.96
N TYR A 24 5.57 19.92 16.22
CA TYR A 24 5.34 18.79 15.33
C TYR A 24 3.85 18.85 15.01
N GLY A 25 3.54 19.27 13.80
CA GLY A 25 2.18 19.53 13.38
C GLY A 25 1.36 18.27 13.58
N PHE A 26 0.37 18.36 14.45
CA PHE A 26 -0.69 17.38 14.56
C PHE A 26 -1.34 17.28 13.18
N ASP A 27 -1.03 16.23 12.43
CA ASP A 27 -1.69 15.90 11.19
C ASP A 27 -2.84 14.92 11.53
N PRO A 28 -4.09 15.43 11.61
CA PRO A 28 -5.23 14.62 12.01
C PRO A 28 -5.50 13.47 11.04
N ILE A 29 -4.98 13.55 9.81
CA ILE A 29 -5.09 12.48 8.83
C ILE A 29 -4.08 11.37 9.17
N LYS A 30 -2.83 11.72 9.46
CA LYS A 30 -1.79 10.77 9.91
C LYS A 30 -2.16 10.08 11.23
N ASP A 31 -2.68 10.82 12.18
CA ASP A 31 -3.13 10.27 13.47
C ASP A 31 -4.29 9.29 13.28
N LYS A 32 -5.23 9.60 12.40
CA LYS A 32 -6.35 8.72 12.07
C LYS A 32 -5.89 7.48 11.31
N GLN A 33 -4.90 7.62 10.43
CA GLN A 33 -4.25 6.51 9.74
C GLN A 33 -3.51 5.60 10.71
N ASN A 34 -2.75 6.18 11.65
CA ASN A 34 -1.99 5.42 12.63
C ASN A 34 -2.93 4.68 13.60
N LYS A 35 -3.98 5.32 14.10
CA LYS A 35 -5.01 4.67 14.91
C LYS A 35 -5.69 3.52 14.16
N LEU A 36 -6.05 3.73 12.90
CA LEU A 36 -6.66 2.68 12.09
C LEU A 36 -5.65 1.53 11.83
N LYS A 37 -4.37 1.86 11.61
CA LYS A 37 -3.29 0.86 11.52
C LYS A 37 -3.16 0.06 12.82
N GLU A 38 -3.20 0.71 13.98
CA GLU A 38 -3.15 0.05 15.30
C GLU A 38 -4.39 -0.80 15.57
N GLU A 39 -5.58 -0.30 15.29
CA GLU A 39 -6.84 -1.04 15.43
C GLU A 39 -6.87 -2.29 14.54
N LEU A 40 -6.36 -2.20 13.30
CA LEU A 40 -6.28 -3.32 12.37
C LEU A 40 -5.21 -4.35 12.77
N ASN A 41 -4.09 -3.91 13.37
CA ASN A 41 -3.04 -4.81 13.84
C ASN A 41 -3.36 -5.47 15.18
N ASN A 42 -4.10 -4.76 16.08
CA ASN A 42 -4.47 -5.26 17.41
C ASN A 42 -5.80 -6.03 17.44
N GLY A 43 -6.47 -6.12 16.31
CA GLY A 43 -7.73 -6.85 16.19
C GLY A 43 -7.57 -8.33 16.38
N GLY A 44 -7.61 -8.79 17.63
CA GLY A 44 -7.61 -10.18 18.02
C GLY A 44 -8.75 -11.00 17.36
N ASN A 45 -8.72 -12.30 17.56
CA ASN A 45 -9.63 -13.35 17.06
C ASN A 45 -11.13 -13.01 17.21
N GLU A 46 -11.66 -12.09 16.43
CA GLU A 46 -13.09 -11.95 16.28
C GLU A 46 -13.60 -12.97 15.24
N ALA A 47 -14.73 -13.60 15.56
CA ALA A 47 -15.37 -14.57 14.70
C ALA A 47 -15.51 -14.03 13.25
N SER A 48 -15.29 -14.90 12.27
CA SER A 48 -15.54 -14.57 10.85
C SER A 48 -16.91 -13.93 10.72
N PRO A 49 -17.07 -12.83 9.98
CA PRO A 49 -18.37 -12.24 9.77
C PRO A 49 -19.27 -13.29 9.15
N THR A 50 -20.35 -13.60 9.83
CA THR A 50 -21.39 -14.47 9.30
C THR A 50 -21.94 -13.82 8.03
N PRO A 51 -22.09 -14.58 6.93
CA PRO A 51 -22.79 -14.05 5.76
C PRO A 51 -24.15 -13.50 6.17
N PRO A 52 -24.67 -12.44 5.53
CA PRO A 52 -26.04 -12.00 5.76
C PRO A 52 -27.01 -13.17 5.61
N GLU A 53 -28.07 -13.15 6.40
CA GLU A 53 -29.10 -14.22 6.38
C GLU A 53 -29.61 -14.44 4.94
N GLY A 54 -29.65 -15.70 4.50
CA GLY A 54 -30.08 -16.06 3.15
C GLY A 54 -28.98 -15.98 2.07
N GLN A 55 -27.75 -15.55 2.39
CA GLN A 55 -26.66 -15.52 1.43
C GLN A 55 -25.68 -16.69 1.69
N SER A 56 -25.33 -17.42 0.63
CA SER A 56 -24.23 -18.36 0.62
C SER A 56 -22.92 -17.65 0.23
N VAL A 57 -21.80 -18.35 0.36
CA VAL A 57 -20.47 -17.86 -0.01
C VAL A 57 -19.86 -18.74 -1.09
N PHE A 58 -18.94 -18.17 -1.87
CA PHE A 58 -18.14 -18.90 -2.81
C PHE A 58 -16.71 -18.35 -2.82
N ASP A 59 -15.77 -19.20 -3.24
CA ASP A 59 -14.35 -18.86 -3.31
C ASP A 59 -13.95 -18.53 -4.75
N VAL A 60 -13.14 -17.49 -4.91
CA VAL A 60 -12.41 -17.14 -6.11
C VAL A 60 -10.93 -17.36 -5.82
N ARG A 61 -10.27 -18.16 -6.64
CA ARG A 61 -8.85 -18.48 -6.51
C ARG A 61 -8.03 -17.77 -7.57
N PHE A 62 -6.85 -17.26 -7.16
CA PHE A 62 -5.79 -16.75 -8.02
C PHE A 62 -4.56 -17.62 -7.78
N SER A 63 -4.27 -18.47 -8.76
CA SER A 63 -3.18 -19.45 -8.69
C SER A 63 -1.84 -18.90 -9.18
N PHE A 64 -1.87 -17.74 -9.86
CA PHE A 64 -0.71 -17.09 -10.49
C PHE A 64 0.05 -17.93 -11.51
N GLU A 65 -0.58 -18.97 -12.05
CA GLU A 65 0.02 -19.82 -13.11
C GLU A 65 0.03 -19.14 -14.49
N LYS A 66 -0.87 -18.15 -14.70
CA LYS A 66 -1.05 -17.48 -15.99
C LYS A 66 -0.57 -16.03 -15.92
N TRP A 67 0.29 -15.66 -16.86
CA TRP A 67 0.89 -14.33 -16.95
C TRP A 67 0.68 -13.72 -18.34
N SER A 68 0.71 -12.38 -18.39
CA SER A 68 0.65 -11.62 -19.64
C SER A 68 1.97 -11.74 -20.43
N ASP A 69 1.86 -11.56 -21.77
CA ASP A 69 3.03 -11.49 -22.66
C ASP A 69 3.67 -10.10 -22.71
N THR A 70 3.26 -9.19 -21.82
CA THR A 70 3.77 -7.81 -21.77
C THR A 70 5.12 -7.75 -21.04
N THR A 71 5.84 -6.63 -21.23
CA THR A 71 7.07 -6.34 -20.46
C THR A 71 6.90 -5.00 -19.74
N PRO A 72 6.91 -4.99 -18.40
CA PRO A 72 6.95 -6.15 -17.49
C PRO A 72 5.68 -6.99 -17.54
N ALA A 73 5.82 -8.31 -17.41
CA ALA A 73 4.70 -9.24 -17.31
C ALA A 73 4.01 -9.10 -15.95
N LEU A 74 2.69 -9.27 -15.92
CA LEU A 74 1.88 -9.34 -14.70
C LEU A 74 0.99 -10.58 -14.74
N PRO A 75 0.58 -11.12 -13.56
CA PRO A 75 -0.36 -12.23 -13.54
C PRO A 75 -1.70 -11.82 -14.17
N LEU A 76 -2.36 -12.78 -14.84
CA LEU A 76 -3.69 -12.56 -15.37
C LEU A 76 -4.74 -12.69 -14.26
N GLY A 77 -5.87 -12.01 -14.42
CA GLY A 77 -7.01 -12.21 -13.54
C GLY A 77 -7.64 -13.59 -13.74
N GLU A 78 -8.13 -14.18 -12.68
CA GLU A 78 -8.75 -15.49 -12.61
C GLU A 78 -10.15 -15.41 -11.98
N GLY A 79 -10.88 -16.53 -11.95
CA GLY A 79 -12.18 -16.63 -11.26
C GLY A 79 -13.27 -15.72 -11.78
N GLY A 80 -13.27 -15.42 -13.09
CA GLY A 80 -14.25 -14.53 -13.72
C GLY A 80 -13.87 -13.06 -13.72
N PHE A 81 -12.73 -12.68 -13.13
CA PHE A 81 -12.18 -11.33 -13.24
C PHE A 81 -11.47 -11.12 -14.59
N SER A 82 -11.37 -9.84 -15.00
CA SER A 82 -10.67 -9.46 -16.24
C SER A 82 -9.22 -9.93 -16.24
N SER A 83 -8.68 -10.28 -17.41
CA SER A 83 -7.24 -10.56 -17.57
C SER A 83 -6.35 -9.41 -17.09
N SER A 84 -6.83 -8.16 -17.15
CA SER A 84 -6.16 -6.96 -16.63
C SER A 84 -6.56 -6.63 -15.17
N PHE A 85 -6.82 -7.64 -14.35
CA PHE A 85 -7.21 -7.46 -12.96
C PHE A 85 -6.09 -6.86 -12.10
N TRP A 86 -4.86 -7.28 -12.37
CA TRP A 86 -3.68 -6.88 -11.60
C TRP A 86 -2.94 -5.71 -12.26
N ALA A 87 -2.37 -4.87 -11.42
CA ALA A 87 -1.53 -3.73 -11.81
C ALA A 87 -0.37 -3.55 -10.83
N SER A 88 0.71 -2.89 -11.29
CA SER A 88 1.89 -2.59 -10.50
C SER A 88 2.44 -1.21 -10.87
N ALA A 89 2.22 -0.23 -9.98
CA ALA A 89 2.78 1.11 -10.18
C ALA A 89 4.31 1.10 -10.05
N SER A 90 4.87 0.21 -9.21
CA SER A 90 6.32 0.04 -9.07
C SER A 90 6.96 -0.47 -10.37
N ASN A 91 6.32 -1.39 -11.10
CA ASN A 91 6.82 -1.85 -12.40
C ASN A 91 6.78 -0.73 -13.45
N GLU A 92 5.67 0.02 -13.52
CA GLU A 92 5.55 1.13 -14.48
C GLU A 92 6.53 2.27 -14.17
N GLY A 93 6.69 2.62 -12.89
CA GLY A 93 7.67 3.60 -12.45
C GLY A 93 9.10 3.15 -12.74
N PHE A 94 9.41 1.88 -12.47
CA PHE A 94 10.72 1.31 -12.73
C PHE A 94 11.06 1.25 -14.22
N LYS A 95 10.09 0.87 -15.06
CA LYS A 95 10.21 0.91 -16.52
C LYS A 95 10.50 2.31 -17.08
N ALA A 96 9.97 3.34 -16.42
CA ALA A 96 10.20 4.73 -16.81
C ALA A 96 11.58 5.29 -16.41
N MET A 97 12.36 4.56 -15.60
CA MET A 97 13.70 4.99 -15.20
C MET A 97 14.69 4.90 -16.38
N PRO A 98 15.69 5.80 -16.46
CA PRO A 98 16.82 5.63 -17.35
C PRO A 98 17.60 4.35 -17.00
N ASN A 99 17.74 3.43 -17.96
CA ASN A 99 18.46 2.16 -17.79
C ASN A 99 18.04 1.36 -16.54
N PRO A 100 16.78 0.91 -16.45
CA PRO A 100 16.33 0.14 -15.29
C PRO A 100 17.12 -1.15 -15.19
N THR A 101 17.65 -1.45 -13.99
CA THR A 101 18.36 -2.71 -13.73
C THR A 101 17.34 -3.81 -13.46
N LEU A 102 17.40 -4.91 -14.22
CA LEU A 102 16.53 -6.07 -14.00
C LEU A 102 16.92 -6.84 -12.72
N PRO A 103 16.00 -7.57 -12.08
CA PRO A 103 14.60 -7.76 -12.46
C PRO A 103 13.71 -6.56 -12.11
N TYR A 104 12.52 -6.48 -12.71
CA TYR A 104 11.46 -5.55 -12.28
C TYR A 104 11.03 -5.81 -10.84
N PRO A 105 10.44 -4.80 -10.16
CA PRO A 105 9.95 -4.97 -8.79
C PRO A 105 8.96 -6.13 -8.61
N VAL A 106 8.02 -6.31 -9.54
CA VAL A 106 7.07 -7.44 -9.54
C VAL A 106 7.38 -8.34 -10.71
N THR A 107 7.64 -9.61 -10.44
CA THR A 107 7.97 -10.64 -11.42
C THR A 107 7.34 -11.98 -11.08
N LEU A 108 7.33 -12.87 -12.07
CA LEU A 108 7.07 -14.29 -11.89
C LEU A 108 8.25 -14.96 -11.18
N ALA A 109 7.96 -15.93 -10.31
CA ALA A 109 8.92 -16.89 -9.79
C ALA A 109 8.38 -18.32 -9.92
N ASP A 110 9.28 -19.27 -10.21
CA ASP A 110 8.93 -20.69 -10.38
C ASP A 110 8.97 -21.48 -9.06
N GLU A 111 9.19 -20.81 -7.92
CA GLU A 111 9.32 -21.37 -6.57
C GLU A 111 8.08 -21.10 -5.70
N GLY A 112 6.88 -21.25 -6.31
CA GLY A 112 5.61 -21.03 -5.63
C GLY A 112 5.34 -22.04 -4.50
N TYR A 113 4.30 -21.76 -3.71
CA TYR A 113 3.74 -22.77 -2.81
C TYR A 113 3.20 -23.96 -3.63
N GLN A 114 2.56 -23.67 -4.76
CA GLN A 114 2.24 -24.61 -5.83
C GLN A 114 2.62 -23.98 -7.17
N GLY A 115 3.53 -24.61 -7.93
CA GLY A 115 3.92 -24.12 -9.24
C GLY A 115 4.55 -22.75 -9.21
N ARG A 116 3.94 -21.77 -9.84
CA ARG A 116 4.41 -20.40 -9.98
C ARG A 116 3.80 -19.47 -8.94
N CYS A 117 4.52 -18.41 -8.63
CA CYS A 117 4.04 -17.38 -7.70
C CYS A 117 4.39 -15.97 -8.17
N VAL A 118 3.87 -14.97 -7.47
CA VAL A 118 4.28 -13.58 -7.63
C VAL A 118 5.41 -13.28 -6.67
N ARG A 119 6.53 -12.80 -7.22
CA ARG A 119 7.66 -12.25 -6.48
C ARG A 119 7.59 -10.73 -6.50
N MET A 120 7.64 -10.13 -5.35
CA MET A 120 7.72 -8.68 -5.13
C MET A 120 9.02 -8.36 -4.42
N LEU A 121 9.92 -7.62 -5.10
CA LEU A 121 11.25 -7.27 -4.59
C LEU A 121 11.39 -5.76 -4.51
N THR A 122 11.65 -5.23 -3.31
CA THR A 122 11.99 -3.82 -3.12
C THR A 122 13.32 -3.52 -3.79
N ARG A 123 13.34 -2.51 -4.67
CA ARG A 123 14.48 -2.18 -5.52
C ARG A 123 15.11 -0.84 -5.16
N PRO A 124 16.40 -0.62 -5.47
CA PRO A 124 16.97 0.72 -5.48
C PRO A 124 16.19 1.59 -6.47
N GLY A 125 15.87 2.81 -6.08
CA GLY A 125 15.28 3.81 -6.94
C GLY A 125 16.30 4.89 -7.34
N ILE A 126 15.83 5.87 -8.09
CA ILE A 126 16.64 7.00 -8.54
C ILE A 126 15.93 8.30 -8.17
N LYS A 127 16.67 9.23 -7.57
CA LYS A 127 16.21 10.60 -7.32
C LYS A 127 16.97 11.56 -8.20
N VAL A 128 16.26 12.26 -9.08
CA VAL A 128 16.84 13.22 -10.04
C VAL A 128 16.14 14.56 -9.87
N TYR A 129 16.91 15.64 -9.65
CA TYR A 129 16.39 16.99 -9.42
C TYR A 129 15.29 17.07 -8.34
N GLY A 130 15.42 16.28 -7.27
CA GLY A 130 14.44 16.23 -6.17
C GLY A 130 13.21 15.37 -6.43
N MET A 131 13.02 14.84 -7.64
CA MET A 131 11.93 13.94 -8.01
C MET A 131 12.37 12.47 -7.89
N GLY A 132 11.44 11.59 -7.50
CA GLY A 132 11.69 10.17 -7.29
C GLY A 132 12.12 9.84 -5.85
N SER A 133 12.63 8.65 -5.65
CA SER A 133 13.06 8.12 -4.36
C SER A 133 14.25 7.19 -4.55
N TYR A 134 15.07 7.03 -3.52
CA TYR A 134 16.17 6.05 -3.51
C TYR A 134 15.70 4.60 -3.24
N LEU A 135 14.39 4.43 -3.01
CA LEU A 135 13.78 3.12 -2.77
C LEU A 135 12.47 3.00 -3.55
N VAL A 136 12.27 1.86 -4.20
CA VAL A 136 11.02 1.48 -4.88
C VAL A 136 10.50 0.20 -4.25
N ALA A 137 9.53 0.33 -3.36
CA ALA A 137 8.81 -0.82 -2.82
C ALA A 137 8.01 -1.50 -3.94
N ALA A 138 8.12 -2.81 -4.05
CA ALA A 138 7.32 -3.56 -5.00
C ALA A 138 5.87 -3.66 -4.52
N SER A 139 4.93 -3.43 -5.42
CA SER A 139 3.51 -3.58 -5.13
C SER A 139 2.75 -4.20 -6.29
N LEU A 140 1.95 -5.23 -5.97
CA LEU A 140 0.92 -5.80 -6.84
C LEU A 140 -0.44 -5.48 -6.26
N PHE A 141 -1.35 -4.95 -7.07
CA PHE A 141 -2.70 -4.66 -6.60
C PHE A 141 -3.75 -4.88 -7.68
N SER A 142 -4.98 -5.13 -7.27
CA SER A 142 -6.11 -5.12 -8.19
C SER A 142 -6.54 -3.69 -8.48
N GLY A 143 -6.55 -3.30 -9.77
CA GLY A 143 -6.86 -1.93 -10.17
C GLY A 143 -6.17 -1.47 -11.45
N LYS A 144 -5.78 -0.19 -11.50
CA LYS A 144 -5.14 0.43 -12.67
C LYS A 144 -4.07 1.44 -12.26
N VAL A 145 -3.12 1.69 -13.15
CA VAL A 145 -2.11 2.74 -13.02
C VAL A 145 -2.36 3.82 -14.06
N ASP A 146 -2.37 5.06 -13.62
CA ASP A 146 -2.31 6.23 -14.49
C ASP A 146 -0.83 6.63 -14.68
N VAL A 147 -0.25 6.17 -15.76
CA VAL A 147 1.18 6.38 -16.04
C VAL A 147 1.55 7.86 -16.19
N SER A 148 0.59 8.72 -16.53
CA SER A 148 0.84 10.18 -16.68
C SER A 148 1.15 10.85 -15.33
N LYS A 149 0.74 10.26 -14.22
CA LYS A 149 0.94 10.78 -12.86
C LYS A 149 2.15 10.21 -12.14
N LEU A 150 2.79 9.17 -12.68
CA LEU A 150 3.86 8.44 -11.97
C LEU A 150 5.01 9.33 -11.49
N ILE A 151 5.35 10.36 -12.23
CA ILE A 151 6.46 11.27 -11.89
C ILE A 151 5.97 12.45 -11.04
N SER A 152 4.86 13.08 -11.43
CA SER A 152 4.39 14.31 -10.78
C SER A 152 3.59 14.08 -9.50
N ALA A 153 2.86 12.99 -9.41
CA ALA A 153 1.99 12.65 -8.28
C ALA A 153 1.90 11.12 -8.08
N PRO A 154 3.01 10.42 -7.73
CA PRO A 154 3.09 8.96 -7.74
C PRO A 154 2.05 8.28 -6.84
N LEU A 155 1.70 8.86 -5.69
CA LEU A 155 0.66 8.33 -4.82
C LEU A 155 -0.77 8.46 -5.41
N GLU A 156 -0.98 9.36 -6.37
CA GLU A 156 -2.24 9.52 -7.10
C GLU A 156 -2.29 8.75 -8.42
N ALA A 157 -1.18 8.12 -8.80
CA ALA A 157 -1.08 7.33 -10.02
C ALA A 157 -1.81 5.98 -9.94
N THR A 158 -2.22 5.55 -8.74
CA THR A 158 -2.89 4.28 -8.52
C THR A 158 -4.40 4.46 -8.37
N TYR A 159 -5.16 3.63 -9.06
CA TYR A 159 -6.61 3.52 -8.93
C TYR A 159 -6.94 2.13 -8.42
N PHE A 160 -7.06 2.00 -7.09
CA PHE A 160 -7.25 0.72 -6.43
C PHE A 160 -8.67 0.18 -6.61
N GLY A 161 -8.76 -1.10 -6.87
CA GLY A 161 -9.98 -1.88 -6.83
C GLY A 161 -10.79 -1.92 -8.13
N HIS A 162 -11.45 -3.05 -8.32
CA HIS A 162 -12.45 -3.27 -9.37
C HIS A 162 -13.86 -3.23 -8.78
N ARG A 163 -14.84 -2.89 -9.63
CA ARG A 163 -16.26 -2.94 -9.24
C ARG A 163 -16.65 -4.36 -8.90
N VAL A 164 -17.35 -4.52 -7.79
CA VAL A 164 -17.92 -5.79 -7.35
C VAL A 164 -19.36 -5.58 -6.88
N ARG A 165 -20.17 -6.63 -7.01
CA ARG A 165 -21.54 -6.67 -6.51
C ARG A 165 -21.70 -7.63 -5.32
N GLN A 166 -20.61 -8.27 -4.94
CA GLN A 166 -20.53 -9.21 -3.83
C GLN A 166 -19.80 -8.56 -2.66
N ARG A 167 -20.14 -8.99 -1.46
CA ARG A 167 -19.45 -8.58 -0.24
C ARG A 167 -18.27 -9.52 0.03
N PRO A 168 -17.05 -9.02 0.21
CA PRO A 168 -15.93 -9.85 0.60
C PRO A 168 -16.05 -10.23 2.08
N ILE A 169 -15.74 -11.48 2.37
CA ILE A 169 -15.78 -12.06 3.72
C ILE A 169 -14.37 -12.37 4.21
N ARG A 170 -13.54 -12.99 3.36
CA ARG A 170 -12.26 -13.55 3.77
C ARG A 170 -11.24 -13.47 2.64
N LEU A 171 -9.97 -13.24 2.99
CA LEU A 171 -8.82 -13.29 2.09
C LEU A 171 -7.80 -14.25 2.67
N ARG A 172 -7.49 -15.32 1.94
CA ARG A 172 -6.57 -16.38 2.36
C ARG A 172 -5.52 -16.60 1.29
N GLY A 173 -4.43 -17.26 1.66
CA GLY A 173 -3.37 -17.66 0.73
C GLY A 173 -2.11 -18.04 1.47
N TYR A 174 -1.02 -18.08 0.72
CA TYR A 174 0.30 -18.38 1.24
C TYR A 174 1.25 -17.24 0.89
N TYR A 175 2.19 -16.97 1.78
CA TYR A 175 3.25 -15.98 1.58
C TYR A 175 4.57 -16.46 2.17
N ARG A 176 5.65 -15.94 1.63
CA ARG A 176 7.00 -16.03 2.17
C ARG A 176 7.60 -14.63 2.14
N TYR A 177 8.15 -14.17 3.23
CA TYR A 177 8.74 -12.84 3.33
C TYR A 177 10.13 -12.87 3.91
N LYS A 178 11.00 -12.04 3.34
CA LYS A 178 12.34 -11.77 3.85
C LYS A 178 12.65 -10.29 3.74
N ALA A 179 12.91 -9.63 4.86
CA ALA A 179 13.32 -8.24 4.88
C ALA A 179 14.78 -8.10 4.38
N GLY A 180 15.03 -7.02 3.66
CA GLY A 180 16.39 -6.60 3.33
C GLY A 180 17.18 -6.16 4.58
N SER A 181 18.48 -6.05 4.45
CA SER A 181 19.38 -5.86 5.59
C SER A 181 19.44 -4.42 6.11
N LYS A 182 19.06 -3.42 5.31
CA LYS A 182 19.23 -2.00 5.62
C LYS A 182 17.88 -1.27 5.51
N TYR A 183 17.28 -0.94 6.65
CA TYR A 183 16.02 -0.21 6.71
C TYR A 183 16.29 1.29 6.59
N ILE A 184 15.74 1.93 5.56
CA ILE A 184 16.07 3.32 5.20
C ILE A 184 14.82 4.18 4.96
N ASP A 185 15.01 5.48 5.09
CA ASP A 185 14.13 6.49 4.49
C ASP A 185 14.66 6.86 3.10
N GLY A 186 14.12 6.22 2.07
CA GLY A 186 14.49 6.44 0.68
C GLY A 186 14.05 7.81 0.13
N SER A 187 13.24 8.59 0.85
CA SER A 187 12.94 9.97 0.48
C SER A 187 14.11 10.91 0.78
N ILE A 188 14.92 10.56 1.79
CA ILE A 188 16.12 11.32 2.20
C ILE A 188 17.35 10.84 1.45
N GLY A 189 17.67 9.55 1.53
CA GLY A 189 18.88 9.01 0.90
C GLY A 189 19.07 7.52 1.11
N PRO A 190 20.01 6.91 0.35
CA PRO A 190 20.32 5.48 0.49
C PRO A 190 21.03 5.14 1.81
N ASP A 191 21.54 6.17 2.51
CA ASP A 191 22.23 6.06 3.79
C ASP A 191 21.44 6.62 4.97
N ALA A 192 20.17 7.01 4.76
CA ALA A 192 19.26 7.45 5.80
C ALA A 192 18.67 6.24 6.55
N VAL A 193 19.53 5.57 7.35
CA VAL A 193 19.19 4.36 8.10
C VAL A 193 18.23 4.71 9.23
N LEU A 194 17.19 3.91 9.37
CA LEU A 194 16.22 3.96 10.45
C LEU A 194 16.41 2.77 11.40
N GLU A 195 15.96 2.94 12.64
CA GLU A 195 15.82 1.83 13.57
C GLU A 195 14.67 0.92 13.16
N GLY A 196 14.80 -0.38 13.42
CA GLY A 196 13.78 -1.38 13.11
C GLY A 196 14.10 -2.22 11.88
N LYS A 197 13.07 -2.80 11.31
CA LYS A 197 13.16 -3.76 10.21
C LYS A 197 11.99 -3.55 9.26
N ASP A 198 12.19 -3.81 7.98
CA ASP A 198 11.12 -3.77 7.00
C ASP A 198 10.14 -4.93 7.21
N GLN A 199 8.90 -4.70 6.81
CA GLN A 199 7.78 -5.64 6.91
C GLN A 199 6.99 -5.61 5.62
N CYS A 200 6.32 -6.70 5.26
CA CYS A 200 5.41 -6.70 4.12
C CYS A 200 3.97 -6.34 4.51
N THR A 201 3.15 -6.04 3.51
CA THR A 201 1.70 -5.85 3.68
C THR A 201 0.93 -6.78 2.75
N ILE A 202 -0.10 -7.45 3.31
CA ILE A 202 -1.13 -8.18 2.57
C ILE A 202 -2.47 -7.59 2.99
N ALA A 203 -3.27 -7.10 2.03
CA ALA A 203 -4.52 -6.44 2.35
C ALA A 203 -5.61 -6.64 1.30
N GLY A 204 -6.86 -6.59 1.79
CA GLY A 204 -8.06 -6.38 1.00
C GLY A 204 -8.84 -5.18 1.54
N VAL A 205 -9.29 -4.28 0.66
CA VAL A 205 -10.04 -3.08 1.02
C VAL A 205 -11.33 -3.03 0.22
N PHE A 206 -12.46 -3.07 0.92
CA PHE A 206 -13.79 -2.95 0.32
C PHE A 206 -14.36 -1.57 0.65
N TYR A 207 -14.76 -0.82 -0.38
CA TYR A 207 -15.19 0.56 -0.21
C TYR A 207 -16.34 0.94 -1.14
N GLU A 208 -17.16 1.89 -0.68
CA GLU A 208 -18.24 2.51 -1.45
C GLU A 208 -17.65 3.51 -2.46
N VAL A 209 -18.17 3.51 -3.68
CA VAL A 209 -17.85 4.52 -4.69
C VAL A 209 -18.74 5.73 -4.47
N THR A 210 -18.13 6.89 -4.22
CA THR A 210 -18.80 8.17 -4.06
C THR A 210 -18.29 9.17 -5.09
N GLU A 211 -18.94 10.32 -5.24
CA GLU A 211 -18.47 11.40 -6.11
C GLU A 211 -17.09 11.89 -5.68
N ASP A 212 -16.87 12.04 -4.37
CA ASP A 212 -15.58 12.48 -3.79
C ASP A 212 -14.51 11.38 -3.83
N THR A 213 -14.91 10.12 -3.90
CA THR A 213 -14.01 8.98 -3.87
C THR A 213 -14.41 7.95 -4.95
N PRO A 214 -14.19 8.26 -6.23
CA PRO A 214 -14.45 7.32 -7.32
C PRO A 214 -13.45 6.14 -7.30
N TYR A 215 -12.25 6.38 -6.78
CA TYR A 215 -11.18 5.40 -6.54
C TYR A 215 -10.42 5.75 -5.28
N LEU A 216 -9.90 4.72 -4.60
CA LEU A 216 -8.83 4.89 -3.64
C LEU A 216 -7.50 4.98 -4.39
N ASN A 217 -6.55 5.72 -3.81
CA ASN A 217 -5.18 5.86 -4.30
C ASN A 217 -4.17 5.73 -3.15
N GLY A 218 -2.86 5.89 -3.42
CA GLY A 218 -1.82 5.75 -2.41
C GLY A 218 -1.94 6.69 -1.21
N LYS A 219 -2.64 7.82 -1.35
CA LYS A 219 -2.84 8.77 -0.24
C LYS A 219 -3.94 8.35 0.74
N ASN A 220 -4.92 7.55 0.29
CA ASN A 220 -6.14 7.31 1.05
C ASN A 220 -6.56 5.84 1.16
N LEU A 221 -5.74 4.90 0.67
CA LEU A 221 -6.05 3.46 0.60
C LEU A 221 -6.55 2.87 1.93
N TYR A 222 -6.05 3.35 3.06
CA TYR A 222 -6.42 2.85 4.38
C TYR A 222 -7.10 3.90 5.27
N ALA A 223 -7.45 5.07 4.73
CA ALA A 223 -7.95 6.18 5.53
C ALA A 223 -9.20 6.87 4.95
N ALA A 224 -9.63 6.49 3.74
CA ALA A 224 -10.80 7.12 3.12
C ALA A 224 -12.07 6.87 3.92
N PRO A 225 -12.94 7.89 4.09
CA PRO A 225 -14.22 7.72 4.74
C PRO A 225 -15.16 6.74 4.02
N SER A 226 -14.93 6.47 2.74
CA SER A 226 -15.73 5.54 1.93
C SER A 226 -15.42 4.06 2.20
N ILE A 227 -14.36 3.73 2.96
CA ILE A 227 -14.00 2.36 3.27
C ILE A 227 -15.08 1.73 4.16
N VAL A 228 -15.51 0.52 3.78
CA VAL A 228 -16.55 -0.24 4.46
C VAL A 228 -15.97 -1.37 5.30
N SER A 229 -15.02 -2.12 4.74
CA SER A 229 -14.32 -3.17 5.49
C SER A 229 -12.90 -3.37 4.97
N ILE A 230 -12.02 -3.84 5.85
CA ILE A 230 -10.61 -4.11 5.56
C ILE A 230 -10.24 -5.48 6.14
N ALA A 231 -9.48 -6.24 5.33
CA ALA A 231 -8.72 -7.40 5.76
C ALA A 231 -7.24 -7.04 5.56
N LYS A 232 -6.41 -7.02 6.62
CA LYS A 232 -5.03 -6.56 6.51
C LYS A 232 -4.13 -7.25 7.53
N VAL A 233 -2.90 -7.56 7.10
CA VAL A 233 -1.79 -7.93 7.96
C VAL A 233 -0.53 -7.18 7.51
N ILE A 234 0.29 -6.78 8.47
CA ILE A 234 1.69 -6.40 8.31
C ILE A 234 2.49 -7.53 8.94
N ALA A 235 3.40 -8.14 8.16
CA ALA A 235 4.08 -9.35 8.57
C ALA A 235 5.60 -9.22 8.48
N ASP A 236 6.27 -9.88 9.43
CA ASP A 236 7.73 -10.00 9.52
C ASP A 236 8.26 -11.15 8.67
N ASP A 237 9.58 -11.35 8.72
CA ASP A 237 10.28 -12.49 8.10
C ASP A 237 9.62 -13.82 8.47
N THR A 238 9.57 -14.72 7.50
CA THR A 238 9.01 -16.05 7.66
C THR A 238 10.09 -17.13 7.49
N ASP A 239 9.91 -18.24 8.18
CA ASP A 239 10.65 -19.46 7.94
C ASP A 239 9.90 -20.33 6.93
N GLY A 240 10.16 -20.08 5.64
CA GLY A 240 9.44 -20.72 4.53
C GLY A 240 8.05 -20.13 4.27
N TRP A 241 7.24 -20.89 3.52
CA TRP A 241 5.87 -20.52 3.20
C TRP A 241 4.96 -20.59 4.42
N GLN A 242 4.20 -19.50 4.67
CA GLN A 242 3.23 -19.41 5.76
C GLN A 242 1.83 -19.15 5.20
N PRO A 243 0.80 -19.79 5.75
CA PRO A 243 -0.57 -19.45 5.42
C PRO A 243 -0.96 -18.12 6.07
N PHE A 244 -1.81 -17.35 5.40
CA PHE A 244 -2.54 -16.26 6.01
C PHE A 244 -4.04 -16.44 5.80
N ASP A 245 -4.80 -15.92 6.75
CA ASP A 245 -6.25 -16.02 6.78
C ASP A 245 -6.85 -14.77 7.42
N LEU A 246 -7.29 -13.84 6.58
CA LEU A 246 -7.73 -12.52 6.98
C LEU A 246 -9.22 -12.35 6.79
N THR A 247 -9.91 -11.93 7.83
CA THR A 247 -11.33 -11.59 7.79
C THR A 247 -11.51 -10.11 7.41
N PHE A 248 -12.47 -9.81 6.52
CA PHE A 248 -12.86 -8.44 6.25
C PHE A 248 -13.66 -7.86 7.42
N ARG A 249 -13.02 -7.03 8.23
CA ARG A 249 -13.62 -6.36 9.39
C ARG A 249 -14.23 -5.04 9.00
N SER A 250 -15.43 -4.76 9.51
CA SER A 250 -16.13 -3.51 9.24
C SER A 250 -15.39 -2.30 9.81
N VAL A 251 -15.34 -1.22 9.05
CA VAL A 251 -14.81 0.07 9.46
C VAL A 251 -15.99 0.99 9.79
N GLY A 252 -16.17 1.26 11.08
CA GLY A 252 -17.34 1.99 11.56
C GLY A 252 -18.65 1.22 11.40
N ASN A 253 -19.77 1.92 11.47
CA ASN A 253 -21.12 1.33 11.44
C ASN A 253 -21.77 1.43 10.05
N LYS A 254 -21.04 1.15 8.98
CA LYS A 254 -21.57 1.25 7.62
C LYS A 254 -22.39 0.03 7.24
N VAL A 255 -23.59 0.27 6.76
CA VAL A 255 -24.46 -0.75 6.17
C VAL A 255 -24.11 -0.89 4.68
N VAL A 256 -23.89 -2.13 4.23
CA VAL A 256 -23.67 -2.44 2.82
C VAL A 256 -25.02 -2.54 2.11
N ASP A 257 -25.20 -1.70 1.09
CA ASP A 257 -26.40 -1.66 0.23
C ASP A 257 -26.00 -1.95 -1.22
N LEU A 258 -25.87 -3.23 -1.54
CA LEU A 258 -25.47 -3.68 -2.88
C LEU A 258 -26.51 -3.41 -3.96
N ALA A 259 -27.77 -3.14 -3.57
CA ALA A 259 -28.86 -2.85 -4.51
C ALA A 259 -28.78 -1.42 -5.06
N ASN A 260 -28.47 -0.44 -4.21
CA ASN A 260 -28.55 0.97 -4.57
C ASN A 260 -27.19 1.66 -4.68
N LYS A 261 -26.12 1.06 -4.15
CA LYS A 261 -24.79 1.64 -4.10
C LYS A 261 -23.77 0.84 -4.90
N GLN A 262 -22.71 1.51 -5.33
CA GLN A 262 -21.59 0.89 -6.04
C GLN A 262 -20.42 0.70 -5.10
N TYR A 263 -19.78 -0.44 -5.23
CA TYR A 263 -18.62 -0.81 -4.41
C TYR A 263 -17.45 -1.26 -5.26
N ARG A 264 -16.26 -1.11 -4.70
CA ARG A 264 -15.03 -1.67 -5.25
C ARG A 264 -14.31 -2.49 -4.20
N LEU A 265 -13.56 -3.46 -4.69
CA LEU A 265 -12.67 -4.30 -3.90
C LEU A 265 -11.26 -4.17 -4.44
N ALA A 266 -10.34 -3.75 -3.59
CA ALA A 266 -8.91 -3.73 -3.84
C ALA A 266 -8.24 -4.88 -3.07
N LEU A 267 -7.41 -5.67 -3.75
CA LEU A 267 -6.43 -6.57 -3.15
C LEU A 267 -5.06 -5.94 -3.33
N VAL A 268 -4.24 -5.91 -2.30
CA VAL A 268 -2.96 -5.19 -2.29
C VAL A 268 -1.90 -6.00 -1.58
N PHE A 269 -0.77 -6.20 -2.25
CA PHE A 269 0.43 -6.85 -1.73
C PHE A 269 1.61 -5.90 -1.90
N SER A 270 2.43 -5.73 -0.87
CA SER A 270 3.61 -4.87 -0.91
C SER A 270 4.78 -5.48 -0.17
N SER A 271 5.97 -5.43 -0.77
CA SER A 271 7.22 -5.90 -0.16
C SER A 271 7.74 -5.01 0.97
N SER A 272 7.24 -3.75 1.06
CA SER A 272 7.56 -2.83 2.16
C SER A 272 6.28 -2.17 2.65
N SER A 273 5.97 -2.32 3.94
CA SER A 273 4.70 -1.87 4.54
C SER A 273 4.54 -0.34 4.57
N ARG A 274 5.65 0.39 4.51
CA ARG A 274 5.73 1.85 4.43
C ARG A 274 6.28 2.33 3.09
N GLY A 275 6.09 1.54 2.04
CA GLY A 275 6.56 1.84 0.70
C GLY A 275 5.93 3.12 0.09
N ASP A 276 4.72 3.48 0.50
CA ASP A 276 4.05 4.74 0.17
C ASP A 276 4.72 5.97 0.81
N GLU A 277 5.48 5.77 1.88
CA GLU A 277 6.33 6.78 2.53
C GLU A 277 7.78 6.73 2.03
N TYR A 278 8.10 5.86 1.06
CA TYR A 278 9.46 5.53 0.60
C TYR A 278 10.36 4.95 1.68
N ILE A 279 9.78 4.32 2.69
CA ILE A 279 10.48 3.66 3.79
C ILE A 279 10.43 2.16 3.59
N GLY A 280 11.58 1.51 3.73
CA GLY A 280 11.74 0.08 3.54
C GLY A 280 13.21 -0.35 3.45
N SER A 281 13.43 -1.57 3.00
CA SER A 281 14.78 -2.09 2.75
C SER A 281 14.92 -2.59 1.32
N VAL A 282 15.97 -2.16 0.63
CA VAL A 282 16.34 -2.77 -0.66
C VAL A 282 16.52 -4.27 -0.45
N ASP A 283 16.07 -5.06 -1.40
CA ASP A 283 16.04 -6.53 -1.37
C ASP A 283 15.05 -7.14 -0.34
N SER A 284 14.15 -6.35 0.26
CA SER A 284 12.95 -6.93 0.89
C SER A 284 12.13 -7.67 -0.16
N GLU A 285 11.87 -8.96 0.09
CA GLU A 285 11.22 -9.86 -0.84
C GLU A 285 9.94 -10.45 -0.25
N LEU A 286 8.83 -10.26 -0.95
CA LEU A 286 7.57 -10.91 -0.65
C LEU A 286 7.17 -11.81 -1.82
N LEU A 287 6.95 -13.08 -1.54
CA LEU A 287 6.29 -14.00 -2.46
C LEU A 287 4.87 -14.25 -1.97
N VAL A 288 3.92 -14.30 -2.90
CA VAL A 288 2.52 -14.64 -2.61
C VAL A 288 2.02 -15.67 -3.62
N ASP A 289 1.19 -16.60 -3.12
CA ASP A 289 0.66 -17.69 -3.94
C ASP A 289 -0.69 -18.18 -3.42
N GLU A 290 -1.46 -18.82 -4.31
CA GLU A 290 -2.69 -19.53 -3.97
C GLU A 290 -3.70 -18.64 -3.23
N ILE A 291 -3.87 -17.41 -3.71
CA ILE A 291 -4.79 -16.45 -3.10
C ILE A 291 -6.23 -16.90 -3.29
N THR A 292 -6.98 -16.96 -2.22
CA THR A 292 -8.40 -17.30 -2.21
C THR A 292 -9.19 -16.17 -1.57
N LEU A 293 -10.12 -15.61 -2.35
CA LEU A 293 -11.05 -14.58 -1.92
C LEU A 293 -12.45 -15.19 -1.75
N THR A 294 -12.98 -15.17 -0.54
CA THR A 294 -14.35 -15.60 -0.25
C THR A 294 -15.30 -14.42 -0.38
N LEU A 295 -16.31 -14.58 -1.22
CA LEU A 295 -17.35 -13.58 -1.51
C LEU A 295 -18.72 -14.13 -1.16
N THR A 296 -19.68 -13.25 -0.81
CA THR A 296 -21.10 -13.65 -0.72
C THR A 296 -21.67 -13.90 -2.12
N THR A 297 -22.70 -14.74 -2.22
CA THR A 297 -23.56 -14.78 -3.41
C THR A 297 -24.31 -13.46 -3.56
N LEU A 298 -24.82 -13.18 -4.76
CA LEU A 298 -25.74 -12.08 -4.94
C LEU A 298 -27.01 -12.34 -4.10
N PRO A 299 -27.63 -11.32 -3.51
CA PRO A 299 -28.98 -11.47 -2.97
C PRO A 299 -29.92 -11.94 -4.09
N GLU A 300 -30.77 -12.90 -3.80
CA GLU A 300 -31.86 -13.32 -4.69
C GLU A 300 -32.88 -12.20 -4.90
#